data_81fb832941c841e54beee48ab585cdfe
#
_entry.id   81fb832941c841e54beee48ab585cdfe
#
_cell.length_a   1.000
_cell.length_b   1.000
_cell.length_c   1.000
_cell.angle_alpha   90.00
_cell.angle_beta   90.00
_cell.angle_gamma   90.00
#
_symmetry.space_group_name_H-M   'P 1'
#
loop_
_entity.id
_entity.type
_entity.pdbx_description
1 polymer ?
#
loop_
_entity_poly.entity_id
_entity_poly.type
_entity_poly.pdbx_seq_one_letter_code
_entity_poly.pdbx_strand_id
1 'polypeptide(L)'
;MYYLTVLVLLFLAELFYFKIADKCNIIDKPNERSSHTKVTLRGGGIIFYFGALAYFLASGFDYFWFMLALTLVTFISFVDDIKSTGQMTRLLFHFSAMTLMFYQWGLFSLSWWWIVIALIVCTGIINAYNFMDGINGITGGYSLVILAALAYINKEVVTFVEADFIYTVICSVLVFCFFNFRKRAKCFAGDVGSVSIAFILLFLIGRLIIGTGDFSWIVLLSVYGVDSVLTIIHRLMLHENIGLPHRKHLYQIMANELKIPHIMVSSIYMAVQAIIIVGYIMCLGYGYWYLAGIILLLCFLYICFMKKYFGLHQST
;
A
#
# COMPACT_ATOMS: atom_id res chain seq x y z
N MET A 1 18.45 8.09 19.81
CA MET A 1 19.59 7.39 19.17
C MET A 1 19.11 6.23 18.28
N TYR A 2 18.32 5.26 18.78
CA TYR A 2 17.88 4.06 18.06
C TYR A 2 17.28 4.35 16.66
N TYR A 3 16.21 5.12 16.57
CA TYR A 3 15.57 5.42 15.27
C TYR A 3 16.46 6.17 14.28
N LEU A 4 17.35 7.05 14.78
CA LEU A 4 18.33 7.71 13.91
C LEU A 4 19.33 6.69 13.32
N THR A 5 19.78 5.74 14.13
CA THR A 5 20.64 4.66 13.66
C THR A 5 19.92 3.80 12.62
N VAL A 6 18.66 3.40 12.89
CA VAL A 6 17.83 2.65 11.95
C VAL A 6 17.65 3.43 10.63
N LEU A 7 17.33 4.72 10.71
CA LEU A 7 17.15 5.57 9.53
C LEU A 7 18.42 5.63 8.66
N VAL A 8 19.60 5.81 9.30
CA VAL A 8 20.89 5.84 8.61
C VAL A 8 21.20 4.50 7.96
N LEU A 9 21.01 3.39 8.68
CA LEU A 9 21.25 2.05 8.14
C LEU A 9 20.32 1.75 6.96
N LEU A 10 19.04 2.08 7.05
CA LEU A 10 18.07 1.93 5.97
C LEU A 10 18.44 2.82 4.77
N PHE A 11 18.87 4.04 5.01
CA PHE A 11 19.33 4.94 3.93
C PHE A 11 20.55 4.36 3.19
N LEU A 12 21.53 3.82 3.92
CA LEU A 12 22.69 3.16 3.33
C LEU A 12 22.30 1.88 2.59
N ALA A 13 21.38 1.10 3.14
CA ALA A 13 20.84 -0.11 2.50
C ALA A 13 20.15 0.22 1.15
N GLU A 14 19.36 1.31 1.10
CA GLU A 14 18.71 1.77 -0.14
C GLU A 14 19.74 2.22 -1.18
N LEU A 15 20.78 2.94 -0.78
CA LEU A 15 21.88 3.32 -1.69
C LEU A 15 22.65 2.08 -2.20
N PHE A 16 22.81 1.08 -1.37
CA PHE A 16 23.44 -0.19 -1.76
C PHE A 16 22.54 -0.95 -2.74
N TYR A 17 21.22 -1.00 -2.46
CA TYR A 17 20.25 -1.58 -3.38
C TYR A 17 20.31 -0.93 -4.77
N PHE A 18 20.42 0.41 -4.86
CA PHE A 18 20.52 1.09 -6.16
C PHE A 18 21.71 0.61 -6.99
N LYS A 19 22.85 0.35 -6.35
CA LYS A 19 24.04 -0.21 -7.05
C LYS A 19 23.77 -1.62 -7.57
N ILE A 20 23.07 -2.44 -6.78
CA ILE A 20 22.68 -3.80 -7.20
C ILE A 20 21.67 -3.73 -8.35
N ALA A 21 20.63 -2.94 -8.20
CA ALA A 21 19.56 -2.80 -9.19
C ALA A 21 20.09 -2.30 -10.54
N ASP A 22 21.00 -1.33 -10.52
CA ASP A 22 21.66 -0.82 -11.73
C ASP A 22 22.54 -1.91 -12.38
N LYS A 23 23.37 -2.60 -11.61
CA LYS A 23 24.24 -3.69 -12.11
C LYS A 23 23.43 -4.87 -12.65
N CYS A 24 22.29 -5.19 -12.05
CA CYS A 24 21.42 -6.30 -12.43
C CYS A 24 20.34 -5.91 -13.45
N ASN A 25 20.33 -4.64 -13.93
CA ASN A 25 19.31 -4.11 -14.84
C ASN A 25 17.87 -4.28 -14.32
N ILE A 26 17.66 -4.11 -13.00
CA ILE A 26 16.33 -4.09 -12.39
C ILE A 26 15.74 -2.69 -12.59
N ILE A 27 15.22 -2.47 -13.80
CA ILE A 27 14.76 -1.15 -14.27
C ILE A 27 13.36 -1.24 -14.85
N ASP A 28 12.62 -0.15 -14.71
CA ASP A 28 11.36 0.05 -15.41
C ASP A 28 11.60 0.92 -16.64
N LYS A 29 11.31 0.35 -17.82
CA LYS A 29 11.41 1.03 -19.11
C LYS A 29 10.04 1.63 -19.45
N PRO A 30 9.97 2.90 -19.84
CA PRO A 30 8.72 3.52 -20.28
C PRO A 30 8.05 2.69 -21.38
N ASN A 31 6.76 2.48 -21.24
CA ASN A 31 5.90 1.87 -22.26
C ASN A 31 4.63 2.73 -22.43
N GLU A 32 3.74 2.36 -23.34
CA GLU A 32 2.50 3.11 -23.64
C GLU A 32 1.56 3.29 -22.41
N ARG A 33 1.73 2.48 -21.37
CA ARG A 33 0.93 2.50 -20.15
C ARG A 33 1.61 3.24 -19.00
N SER A 34 2.89 3.57 -19.15
CA SER A 34 3.68 4.22 -18.10
C SER A 34 3.29 5.68 -17.94
N SER A 35 3.22 6.14 -16.70
CA SER A 35 3.08 7.56 -16.37
C SER A 35 4.44 8.29 -16.33
N HIS A 36 5.54 7.62 -16.64
CA HIS A 36 6.89 8.16 -16.66
C HIS A 36 7.51 8.04 -18.07
N THR A 37 8.49 8.90 -18.34
CA THR A 37 9.14 9.01 -19.67
C THR A 37 10.62 8.60 -19.67
N LYS A 38 11.18 8.26 -18.52
CA LYS A 38 12.59 7.92 -18.34
C LYS A 38 12.74 6.56 -17.68
N VAL A 39 13.79 5.84 -18.09
CA VAL A 39 14.21 4.60 -17.40
C VAL A 39 14.51 4.92 -15.94
N THR A 40 13.92 4.16 -15.02
CA THR A 40 14.01 4.36 -13.57
C THR A 40 14.28 3.02 -12.90
N LEU A 41 15.03 3.01 -11.79
CA LEU A 41 15.26 1.79 -11.01
C LEU A 41 13.91 1.29 -10.44
N ARG A 42 13.71 -0.04 -10.48
CA ARG A 42 12.51 -0.69 -9.93
C ARG A 42 12.83 -1.40 -8.63
N GLY A 43 11.86 -1.60 -7.77
CA GLY A 43 11.99 -2.39 -6.54
C GLY A 43 12.62 -1.66 -5.35
N GLY A 44 12.77 -0.31 -5.41
CA GLY A 44 13.24 0.47 -4.25
C GLY A 44 12.37 0.33 -3.01
N GLY A 45 11.11 -0.11 -3.18
CA GLY A 45 10.23 -0.39 -2.05
C GLY A 45 10.61 -1.61 -1.20
N ILE A 46 11.63 -2.38 -1.57
CA ILE A 46 12.21 -3.45 -0.72
C ILE A 46 12.63 -2.91 0.65
N ILE A 47 12.91 -1.62 0.75
CA ILE A 47 13.30 -0.98 2.00
C ILE A 47 12.20 -1.08 3.08
N PHE A 48 10.94 -1.23 2.72
CA PHE A 48 9.84 -1.41 3.67
C PHE A 48 9.98 -2.74 4.43
N TYR A 49 10.37 -3.80 3.72
CA TYR A 49 10.70 -5.07 4.33
C TYR A 49 11.86 -4.93 5.32
N PHE A 50 12.93 -4.21 4.95
CA PHE A 50 14.06 -3.98 5.85
C PHE A 50 13.69 -3.14 7.07
N GLY A 51 12.72 -2.23 6.97
CA GLY A 51 12.17 -1.54 8.13
C GLY A 51 11.50 -2.49 9.13
N ALA A 52 10.65 -3.40 8.65
CA ALA A 52 10.03 -4.42 9.48
C ALA A 52 11.07 -5.41 10.05
N LEU A 53 12.07 -5.81 9.24
CA LEU A 53 13.15 -6.70 9.66
C LEU A 53 14.01 -6.05 10.76
N ALA A 54 14.29 -4.75 10.69
CA ALA A 54 15.05 -4.05 11.72
C ALA A 54 14.36 -4.12 13.09
N TYR A 55 13.03 -3.93 13.13
CA TYR A 55 12.27 -4.14 14.34
C TYR A 55 12.33 -5.60 14.80
N PHE A 56 12.06 -6.55 13.92
CA PHE A 56 12.05 -7.99 14.24
C PHE A 56 13.34 -8.47 14.91
N LEU A 57 14.48 -8.01 14.41
CA LEU A 57 15.78 -8.35 14.98
C LEU A 57 16.03 -7.64 16.31
N ALA A 58 15.56 -6.41 16.48
CA ALA A 58 15.77 -5.64 17.71
C ALA A 58 14.84 -6.06 18.85
N SER A 59 13.62 -6.53 18.53
CA SER A 59 12.63 -6.97 19.51
C SER A 59 12.85 -8.39 20.05
N GLY A 60 13.83 -9.14 19.54
CA GLY A 60 14.02 -10.54 19.90
C GLY A 60 13.01 -11.47 19.22
N PHE A 61 12.69 -11.16 17.95
CA PHE A 61 11.84 -11.94 17.04
C PHE A 61 10.33 -11.87 17.32
N ASP A 62 9.83 -10.74 17.78
CA ASP A 62 8.41 -10.49 17.90
C ASP A 62 7.68 -10.61 16.56
N TYR A 63 6.43 -11.09 16.59
CA TYR A 63 5.60 -11.31 15.41
C TYR A 63 6.24 -12.26 14.37
N PHE A 64 6.83 -13.34 14.83
CA PHE A 64 7.59 -14.31 14.00
C PHE A 64 6.80 -14.78 12.75
N TRP A 65 5.55 -15.20 12.90
CA TRP A 65 4.75 -15.69 11.79
C TRP A 65 4.41 -14.62 10.78
N PHE A 66 4.18 -13.39 11.26
CA PHE A 66 4.02 -12.24 10.36
C PHE A 66 5.30 -11.96 9.58
N MET A 67 6.47 -11.97 10.23
CA MET A 67 7.74 -11.70 9.55
C MET A 67 8.07 -12.78 8.51
N LEU A 68 7.79 -14.05 8.81
CA LEU A 68 7.93 -15.14 7.86
C LEU A 68 6.98 -14.94 6.66
N ALA A 69 5.73 -14.58 6.91
CA ALA A 69 4.74 -14.28 5.88
C ALA A 69 5.18 -13.10 5.00
N LEU A 70 5.64 -12.00 5.62
CA LEU A 70 6.16 -10.82 4.91
C LEU A 70 7.36 -11.18 4.05
N THR A 71 8.26 -12.04 4.56
CA THR A 71 9.40 -12.53 3.78
C THR A 71 8.97 -13.29 2.52
N LEU A 72 7.94 -14.16 2.63
CA LEU A 72 7.42 -14.92 1.49
C LEU A 72 6.83 -14.01 0.41
N VAL A 73 5.98 -13.04 0.77
CA VAL A 73 5.38 -12.13 -0.22
C VAL A 73 6.41 -11.18 -0.80
N THR A 74 7.34 -10.68 0.00
CA THR A 74 8.43 -9.81 -0.46
C THR A 74 9.32 -10.55 -1.45
N PHE A 75 9.71 -11.78 -1.12
CA PHE A 75 10.56 -12.62 -1.98
C PHE A 75 9.91 -12.85 -3.35
N ILE A 76 8.67 -13.34 -3.40
CA ILE A 76 8.02 -13.63 -4.68
C ILE A 76 7.78 -12.36 -5.50
N SER A 77 7.42 -11.25 -4.86
CA SER A 77 7.22 -9.96 -5.52
C SER A 77 8.54 -9.39 -6.04
N PHE A 78 9.65 -9.58 -5.34
CA PHE A 78 10.98 -9.19 -5.82
C PHE A 78 11.41 -10.02 -7.02
N VAL A 79 11.15 -11.33 -7.02
CA VAL A 79 11.41 -12.20 -8.18
C VAL A 79 10.57 -11.75 -9.38
N ASP A 80 9.30 -11.36 -9.15
CA ASP A 80 8.41 -10.87 -10.21
C ASP A 80 8.89 -9.53 -10.81
N ASP A 81 9.47 -8.64 -10.00
CA ASP A 81 10.09 -7.39 -10.47
C ASP A 81 11.32 -7.64 -11.38
N ILE A 82 12.06 -8.73 -11.15
CA ILE A 82 13.22 -9.09 -11.98
C ILE A 82 12.78 -9.88 -13.23
N LYS A 83 11.90 -10.85 -13.03
CA LYS A 83 11.42 -11.74 -14.09
C LYS A 83 9.99 -12.15 -13.77
N SER A 84 9.07 -11.81 -14.67
CA SER A 84 7.65 -12.15 -14.53
C SER A 84 7.46 -13.62 -14.14
N THR A 85 6.80 -13.83 -13.01
CA THR A 85 6.51 -15.16 -12.44
C THR A 85 5.14 -15.65 -12.90
N GLY A 86 4.96 -16.97 -12.91
CA GLY A 86 3.67 -17.57 -13.24
C GLY A 86 2.61 -17.21 -12.19
N GLN A 87 1.39 -16.95 -12.64
CA GLN A 87 0.27 -16.57 -11.77
C GLN A 87 0.01 -17.57 -10.65
N MET A 88 0.13 -18.88 -10.93
CA MET A 88 -0.06 -19.95 -9.94
C MET A 88 1.01 -19.89 -8.83
N THR A 89 2.26 -19.62 -9.19
CA THR A 89 3.35 -19.50 -8.22
C THR A 89 3.10 -18.32 -7.27
N ARG A 90 2.74 -17.14 -7.82
CA ARG A 90 2.38 -15.97 -7.02
C ARG A 90 1.23 -16.28 -6.07
N LEU A 91 0.19 -16.93 -6.58
CA LEU A 91 -0.98 -17.31 -5.78
C LEU A 91 -0.61 -18.22 -4.59
N LEU A 92 0.22 -19.25 -4.81
CA LEU A 92 0.69 -20.13 -3.74
C LEU A 92 1.44 -19.37 -2.64
N PHE A 93 2.37 -18.48 -3.00
CA PHE A 93 3.09 -17.66 -2.02
C PHE A 93 2.16 -16.73 -1.25
N HIS A 94 1.23 -16.06 -1.94
CA HIS A 94 0.27 -15.17 -1.31
C HIS A 94 -0.66 -15.93 -0.34
N PHE A 95 -1.18 -17.09 -0.72
CA PHE A 95 -2.00 -17.93 0.17
C PHE A 95 -1.22 -18.41 1.38
N SER A 96 0.02 -18.87 1.20
CA SER A 96 0.87 -19.32 2.30
C SER A 96 1.13 -18.16 3.28
N ALA A 97 1.45 -16.98 2.78
CA ALA A 97 1.67 -15.81 3.61
C ALA A 97 0.41 -15.36 4.35
N MET A 98 -0.76 -15.36 3.68
CA MET A 98 -2.03 -15.06 4.34
C MET A 98 -2.35 -16.07 5.46
N THR A 99 -2.09 -17.35 5.23
CA THR A 99 -2.28 -18.39 6.24
C THR A 99 -1.43 -18.11 7.49
N LEU A 100 -0.14 -17.76 7.31
CA LEU A 100 0.75 -17.40 8.42
C LEU A 100 0.31 -16.13 9.14
N MET A 101 -0.13 -15.11 8.41
CA MET A 101 -0.65 -13.87 8.98
C MET A 101 -1.94 -14.12 9.78
N PHE A 102 -2.85 -14.97 9.28
CA PHE A 102 -4.08 -15.33 9.97
C PHE A 102 -3.81 -16.17 11.22
N TYR A 103 -2.76 -17.01 11.18
CA TYR A 103 -2.28 -17.70 12.37
C TYR A 103 -1.75 -16.72 13.42
N GLN A 104 -0.95 -15.74 13.02
CA GLN A 104 -0.45 -14.66 13.89
C GLN A 104 -1.57 -13.83 14.51
N TRP A 105 -2.67 -13.64 13.80
CA TRP A 105 -3.86 -12.93 14.30
C TRP A 105 -4.78 -13.81 15.18
N GLY A 106 -4.59 -15.13 15.22
CA GLY A 106 -5.47 -16.06 15.93
C GLY A 106 -6.82 -16.31 15.25
N LEU A 107 -6.97 -16.01 13.95
CA LEU A 107 -8.24 -16.14 13.22
C LEU A 107 -8.73 -17.58 13.13
N PHE A 108 -7.85 -18.59 13.23
CA PHE A 108 -8.25 -20.01 13.17
C PHE A 108 -9.05 -20.47 14.38
N SER A 109 -9.12 -19.67 15.45
CA SER A 109 -10.03 -19.90 16.57
C SER A 109 -11.46 -19.42 16.32
N LEU A 110 -11.67 -18.64 15.24
CA LEU A 110 -12.97 -18.11 14.84
C LEU A 110 -13.67 -19.05 13.84
N SER A 111 -14.94 -18.78 13.56
CA SER A 111 -15.70 -19.52 12.55
C SER A 111 -15.08 -19.35 11.16
N TRP A 112 -15.09 -20.40 10.35
CA TRP A 112 -14.42 -20.48 9.04
C TRP A 112 -14.78 -19.35 8.06
N TRP A 113 -16.00 -18.81 8.12
CA TRP A 113 -16.41 -17.69 7.23
C TRP A 113 -15.62 -16.40 7.47
N TRP A 114 -15.12 -16.17 8.72
CA TRP A 114 -14.25 -15.04 9.01
C TRP A 114 -12.92 -15.15 8.27
N ILE A 115 -12.40 -16.36 8.12
CA ILE A 115 -11.18 -16.63 7.34
C ILE A 115 -11.41 -16.29 5.87
N VAL A 116 -12.57 -16.68 5.31
CA VAL A 116 -12.93 -16.38 3.92
C VAL A 116 -13.08 -14.87 3.71
N ILE A 117 -13.79 -14.18 4.60
CA ILE A 117 -13.95 -12.72 4.54
C ILE A 117 -12.57 -12.03 4.62
N ALA A 118 -11.74 -12.41 5.59
CA ALA A 118 -10.41 -11.86 5.74
C ALA A 118 -9.55 -12.10 4.48
N LEU A 119 -9.63 -13.29 3.89
CA LEU A 119 -8.89 -13.62 2.67
C LEU A 119 -9.30 -12.71 1.50
N ILE A 120 -10.60 -12.51 1.28
CA ILE A 120 -11.13 -11.65 0.22
C ILE A 120 -10.67 -10.19 0.46
N VAL A 121 -10.85 -9.67 1.68
CA VAL A 121 -10.50 -8.29 2.04
C VAL A 121 -8.99 -8.06 1.92
N CYS A 122 -8.19 -8.92 2.52
CA CYS A 122 -6.72 -8.78 2.49
C CYS A 122 -6.17 -8.87 1.08
N THR A 123 -6.64 -9.84 0.27
CA THR A 123 -6.23 -9.96 -1.14
C THR A 123 -6.66 -8.74 -1.94
N GLY A 124 -7.87 -8.23 -1.71
CA GLY A 124 -8.36 -7.01 -2.35
C GLY A 124 -7.49 -5.78 -2.02
N ILE A 125 -7.09 -5.62 -0.76
CA ILE A 125 -6.25 -4.49 -0.32
C ILE A 125 -4.84 -4.59 -0.92
N ILE A 126 -4.21 -5.77 -0.95
CA ILE A 126 -2.88 -5.94 -1.58
C ILE A 126 -2.95 -5.60 -3.06
N ASN A 127 -3.96 -6.09 -3.78
CA ASN A 127 -4.12 -5.77 -5.18
C ASN A 127 -4.42 -4.28 -5.40
N ALA A 128 -5.24 -3.66 -4.55
CA ALA A 128 -5.50 -2.23 -4.61
C ALA A 128 -4.21 -1.41 -4.47
N TYR A 129 -3.36 -1.74 -3.49
CA TYR A 129 -2.06 -1.08 -3.32
C TYR A 129 -1.15 -1.23 -4.55
N ASN A 130 -1.12 -2.43 -5.14
CA ASN A 130 -0.32 -2.69 -6.34
C ASN A 130 -0.85 -1.88 -7.53
N PHE A 131 -2.17 -1.78 -7.72
CA PHE A 131 -2.78 -0.98 -8.78
C PHE A 131 -2.60 0.53 -8.58
N MET A 132 -2.51 0.97 -7.32
CA MET A 132 -2.33 2.38 -6.99
C MET A 132 -0.87 2.84 -7.07
N ASP A 133 0.10 1.94 -7.24
CA ASP A 133 1.54 2.27 -7.36
C ASP A 133 1.92 2.68 -8.79
N GLY A 134 1.30 3.71 -9.34
CA GLY A 134 1.53 4.11 -10.75
C GLY A 134 2.15 5.49 -10.97
N ILE A 135 2.33 6.32 -9.93
CA ILE A 135 2.94 7.66 -10.01
C ILE A 135 3.86 7.94 -8.83
N ASN A 136 4.80 8.88 -9.04
CA ASN A 136 5.77 9.24 -8.01
C ASN A 136 5.11 9.72 -6.72
N GLY A 137 5.51 9.15 -5.60
CA GLY A 137 5.11 9.58 -4.26
C GLY A 137 3.81 9.00 -3.74
N ILE A 138 2.98 8.39 -4.59
CA ILE A 138 1.63 7.99 -4.19
C ILE A 138 1.67 6.88 -3.13
N THR A 139 2.39 5.81 -3.35
CA THR A 139 2.45 4.66 -2.43
C THR A 139 3.17 5.00 -1.13
N GLY A 140 4.37 5.61 -1.22
CA GLY A 140 5.13 5.99 -0.02
C GLY A 140 4.42 7.06 0.80
N GLY A 141 3.94 8.13 0.15
CA GLY A 141 3.27 9.24 0.83
C GLY A 141 1.95 8.83 1.48
N TYR A 142 1.11 8.08 0.75
CA TYR A 142 -0.15 7.58 1.29
C TYR A 142 0.07 6.63 2.49
N SER A 143 1.03 5.71 2.38
CA SER A 143 1.40 4.81 3.48
C SER A 143 1.93 5.56 4.69
N LEU A 144 2.70 6.64 4.47
CA LEU A 144 3.21 7.49 5.55
C LEU A 144 2.07 8.15 6.36
N VAL A 145 1.03 8.63 5.68
CA VAL A 145 -0.17 9.19 6.33
C VAL A 145 -0.85 8.14 7.21
N ILE A 146 -1.03 6.92 6.69
CA ILE A 146 -1.66 5.83 7.46
C ILE A 146 -0.79 5.44 8.66
N LEU A 147 0.52 5.28 8.46
CA LEU A 147 1.44 4.91 9.54
C LEU A 147 1.51 5.99 10.63
N ALA A 148 1.49 7.27 10.26
CA ALA A 148 1.42 8.36 11.22
C ALA A 148 0.12 8.33 12.03
N ALA A 149 -1.00 8.03 11.39
CA ALA A 149 -2.27 7.83 12.07
C ALA A 149 -2.25 6.62 13.00
N LEU A 150 -1.72 5.48 12.55
CA LEU A 150 -1.57 4.26 13.36
C LEU A 150 -0.66 4.51 14.57
N ALA A 151 0.42 5.29 14.42
CA ALA A 151 1.29 5.68 15.52
C ALA A 151 0.53 6.53 16.56
N TYR A 152 -0.27 7.50 16.10
CA TYR A 152 -1.10 8.31 16.97
C TYR A 152 -2.15 7.45 17.69
N ILE A 153 -2.88 6.60 16.96
CA ILE A 153 -3.91 5.70 17.50
C ILE A 153 -3.30 4.77 18.56
N ASN A 154 -2.13 4.17 18.24
CA ASN A 154 -1.44 3.25 19.15
C ASN A 154 -1.03 3.92 20.47
N LYS A 155 -0.68 5.21 20.42
CA LYS A 155 -0.24 5.98 21.59
C LYS A 155 -1.40 6.57 22.37
N GLU A 156 -2.38 7.19 21.70
CA GLU A 156 -3.37 8.07 22.37
C GLU A 156 -4.77 7.44 22.46
N VAL A 157 -5.07 6.40 21.66
CA VAL A 157 -6.42 5.80 21.60
C VAL A 157 -6.43 4.39 22.16
N VAL A 158 -5.65 3.48 21.58
CA VAL A 158 -5.58 2.09 22.00
C VAL A 158 -4.25 1.47 21.56
N THR A 159 -3.51 0.90 22.50
CA THR A 159 -2.28 0.16 22.20
C THR A 159 -2.62 -1.20 21.60
N PHE A 160 -2.16 -1.49 20.39
CA PHE A 160 -2.44 -2.73 19.66
C PHE A 160 -1.18 -3.43 19.14
N VAL A 161 -0.05 -2.72 19.09
CA VAL A 161 1.28 -3.27 18.77
C VAL A 161 2.36 -2.50 19.53
N GLU A 162 3.58 -3.05 19.52
CA GLU A 162 4.75 -2.32 20.02
C GLU A 162 5.02 -1.10 19.12
N ALA A 163 5.15 0.09 19.74
CA ALA A 163 5.31 1.35 19.01
C ALA A 163 6.54 1.39 18.14
N ASP A 164 7.62 0.72 18.56
CA ASP A 164 8.88 0.62 17.82
C ASP A 164 8.70 -0.03 16.45
N PHE A 165 7.74 -0.95 16.31
CA PHE A 165 7.43 -1.54 15.02
C PHE A 165 6.91 -0.48 14.04
N ILE A 166 5.94 0.34 14.45
CA ILE A 166 5.41 1.39 13.58
C ILE A 166 6.50 2.40 13.23
N TYR A 167 7.31 2.81 14.20
CA TYR A 167 8.36 3.82 13.98
C TYR A 167 9.49 3.34 13.08
N THR A 168 9.91 2.07 13.15
CA THR A 168 10.92 1.53 12.24
C THR A 168 10.41 1.41 10.81
N VAL A 169 9.13 1.06 10.63
CA VAL A 169 8.48 1.08 9.32
C VAL A 169 8.36 2.52 8.79
N ILE A 170 7.99 3.51 9.63
CA ILE A 170 7.99 4.93 9.23
C ILE A 170 9.39 5.35 8.74
N CYS A 171 10.46 4.98 9.43
CA CYS A 171 11.83 5.27 8.97
C CYS A 171 12.09 4.74 7.56
N SER A 172 11.65 3.51 7.25
CA SER A 172 11.82 2.93 5.92
C SER A 172 11.01 3.66 4.84
N VAL A 173 9.77 4.05 5.16
CA VAL A 173 8.93 4.81 4.24
C VAL A 173 9.48 6.21 4.00
N LEU A 174 10.03 6.88 5.01
CA LEU A 174 10.70 8.17 4.86
C LEU A 174 11.93 8.06 3.94
N VAL A 175 12.75 7.02 4.09
CA VAL A 175 13.89 6.77 3.19
C VAL A 175 13.42 6.57 1.76
N PHE A 176 12.40 5.75 1.53
CA PHE A 176 11.84 5.56 0.20
C PHE A 176 11.28 6.87 -0.37
N CYS A 177 10.50 7.63 0.40
CA CYS A 177 9.95 8.91 -0.02
C CYS A 177 11.04 9.91 -0.40
N PHE A 178 12.16 9.93 0.28
CA PHE A 178 13.30 10.79 -0.08
C PHE A 178 13.77 10.55 -1.52
N PHE A 179 13.71 9.33 -2.04
CA PHE A 179 14.12 8.97 -3.40
C PHE A 179 12.98 8.97 -4.42
N ASN A 180 11.74 8.67 -4.00
CA ASN A 180 10.60 8.51 -4.88
C ASN A 180 9.69 9.75 -4.96
N PHE A 181 9.43 10.44 -3.81
CA PHE A 181 8.51 11.59 -3.74
C PHE A 181 9.14 12.86 -4.30
N ARG A 182 9.39 12.87 -5.60
CA ARG A 182 10.01 13.98 -6.33
C ARG A 182 9.58 14.00 -7.79
N LYS A 183 9.74 15.16 -8.47
CA LYS A 183 9.39 15.30 -9.90
C LYS A 183 10.04 14.23 -10.78
N ARG A 184 11.28 13.83 -10.45
CA ARG A 184 12.02 12.75 -11.10
C ARG A 184 12.43 11.76 -10.03
N ALA A 185 11.66 10.70 -9.88
CA ALA A 185 11.96 9.64 -8.95
C ALA A 185 13.30 8.96 -9.31
N LYS A 186 14.05 8.56 -8.30
CA LYS A 186 15.27 7.75 -8.46
C LYS A 186 14.96 6.27 -8.57
N CYS A 187 13.89 5.83 -7.90
CA CYS A 187 13.39 4.46 -7.93
C CYS A 187 11.86 4.45 -7.85
N PHE A 188 11.25 3.37 -8.33
CA PHE A 188 9.85 3.02 -8.10
C PHE A 188 9.75 1.96 -7.02
N ALA A 189 8.59 1.86 -6.36
CA ALA A 189 8.40 0.86 -5.32
C ALA A 189 8.53 -0.56 -5.89
N GLY A 190 7.98 -0.80 -7.07
CA GLY A 190 7.85 -2.12 -7.68
C GLY A 190 6.80 -2.98 -6.96
N ASP A 191 6.57 -4.17 -7.50
CA ASP A 191 5.66 -5.12 -6.86
C ASP A 191 6.18 -5.49 -5.45
N VAL A 192 7.49 -5.60 -5.29
CA VAL A 192 8.12 -5.84 -3.98
C VAL A 192 7.74 -4.77 -2.96
N GLY A 193 7.70 -3.50 -3.35
CA GLY A 193 7.38 -2.40 -2.43
C GLY A 193 5.88 -2.28 -2.16
N SER A 194 5.05 -2.24 -3.21
CA SER A 194 3.60 -2.08 -3.07
C SER A 194 2.97 -3.22 -2.26
N VAL A 195 3.39 -4.47 -2.53
CA VAL A 195 2.90 -5.65 -1.80
C VAL A 195 3.43 -5.68 -0.36
N SER A 196 4.72 -5.40 -0.13
CA SER A 196 5.29 -5.42 1.23
C SER A 196 4.65 -4.38 2.13
N ILE A 197 4.50 -3.14 1.68
CA ILE A 197 3.89 -2.09 2.50
C ILE A 197 2.40 -2.35 2.73
N ALA A 198 1.67 -2.86 1.72
CA ALA A 198 0.28 -3.27 1.88
C ALA A 198 0.15 -4.36 2.94
N PHE A 199 1.04 -5.36 2.92
CA PHE A 199 1.04 -6.46 3.87
C PHE A 199 1.36 -5.99 5.31
N ILE A 200 2.30 -5.05 5.47
CA ILE A 200 2.62 -4.41 6.76
C ILE A 200 1.41 -3.63 7.30
N LEU A 201 0.79 -2.80 6.46
CA LEU A 201 -0.39 -2.03 6.86
C LEU A 201 -1.59 -2.92 7.18
N LEU A 202 -1.79 -3.99 6.42
CA LEU A 202 -2.80 -5.01 6.72
C LEU A 202 -2.56 -5.64 8.09
N PHE A 203 -1.33 -6.01 8.41
CA PHE A 203 -0.99 -6.56 9.71
C PHE A 203 -1.35 -5.59 10.84
N LEU A 204 -0.95 -4.33 10.72
CA LEU A 204 -1.19 -3.29 11.72
C LEU A 204 -2.70 -3.01 11.89
N ILE A 205 -3.42 -2.81 10.78
CA ILE A 205 -4.86 -2.53 10.81
C ILE A 205 -5.64 -3.77 11.30
N GLY A 206 -5.22 -4.97 10.91
CA GLY A 206 -5.82 -6.21 11.40
C GLY A 206 -5.65 -6.39 12.91
N ARG A 207 -4.45 -6.09 13.46
CA ARG A 207 -4.22 -6.08 14.91
C ARG A 207 -5.12 -5.06 15.61
N LEU A 208 -5.29 -3.88 15.03
CA LEU A 208 -6.17 -2.84 15.56
C LEU A 208 -7.65 -3.28 15.55
N ILE A 209 -8.14 -3.82 14.42
CA ILE A 209 -9.51 -4.33 14.27
C ILE A 209 -9.78 -5.47 15.26
N ILE A 210 -8.89 -6.45 15.35
CA ILE A 210 -9.06 -7.60 16.23
C ILE A 210 -8.99 -7.17 17.70
N GLY A 211 -8.07 -6.28 18.05
CA GLY A 211 -7.90 -5.78 19.41
C GLY A 211 -9.08 -4.94 19.91
N THR A 212 -9.75 -4.20 19.02
CA THR A 212 -10.89 -3.35 19.36
C THR A 212 -12.25 -3.99 19.08
N GLY A 213 -12.31 -5.03 18.25
CA GLY A 213 -13.56 -5.60 17.73
C GLY A 213 -14.29 -4.67 16.75
N ASP A 214 -13.66 -3.60 16.27
CA ASP A 214 -14.28 -2.57 15.43
C ASP A 214 -13.71 -2.62 14.00
N PHE A 215 -14.53 -3.09 13.04
CA PHE A 215 -14.14 -3.15 11.64
C PHE A 215 -14.09 -1.78 10.96
N SER A 216 -14.69 -0.74 11.55
CA SER A 216 -14.73 0.59 10.94
C SER A 216 -13.33 1.23 10.78
N TRP A 217 -12.29 0.70 11.46
CA TRP A 217 -10.88 1.07 11.23
C TRP A 217 -10.41 0.85 9.79
N ILE A 218 -11.14 0.10 8.96
CA ILE A 218 -10.86 -0.01 7.53
C ILE A 218 -10.93 1.34 6.78
N VAL A 219 -11.53 2.36 7.40
CA VAL A 219 -11.55 3.75 6.92
C VAL A 219 -10.15 4.31 6.65
N LEU A 220 -9.12 3.78 7.33
CA LEU A 220 -7.71 4.13 7.09
C LEU A 220 -7.25 3.84 5.65
N LEU A 221 -8.00 3.05 4.88
CA LEU A 221 -7.71 2.67 3.50
C LEU A 221 -8.77 3.15 2.50
N SER A 222 -9.70 4.01 2.93
CA SER A 222 -10.92 4.32 2.18
C SER A 222 -10.66 4.93 0.79
N VAL A 223 -9.68 5.84 0.65
CA VAL A 223 -9.42 6.52 -0.64
C VAL A 223 -8.92 5.52 -1.68
N TYR A 224 -7.94 4.69 -1.35
CA TYR A 224 -7.45 3.63 -2.23
C TYR A 224 -8.51 2.57 -2.50
N GLY A 225 -9.28 2.20 -1.46
CA GLY A 225 -10.35 1.22 -1.59
C GLY A 225 -11.42 1.68 -2.59
N VAL A 226 -11.90 2.91 -2.46
CA VAL A 226 -12.95 3.44 -3.35
C VAL A 226 -12.45 3.59 -4.78
N ASP A 227 -11.26 4.19 -5.01
CA ASP A 227 -10.70 4.31 -6.36
C ASP A 227 -10.54 2.92 -7.02
N SER A 228 -9.94 1.95 -6.32
CA SER A 228 -9.71 0.62 -6.88
C SER A 228 -11.01 -0.13 -7.15
N VAL A 229 -11.94 -0.18 -6.19
CA VAL A 229 -13.19 -0.93 -6.33
C VAL A 229 -14.07 -0.33 -7.42
N LEU A 230 -14.25 1.00 -7.42
CA LEU A 230 -15.09 1.64 -8.44
C LEU A 230 -14.46 1.59 -9.83
N THR A 231 -13.13 1.62 -9.94
CA THR A 231 -12.46 1.40 -11.23
C THR A 231 -12.69 -0.02 -11.75
N ILE A 232 -12.63 -1.04 -10.89
CA ILE A 232 -12.95 -2.43 -11.27
C ILE A 232 -14.41 -2.54 -11.73
N ILE A 233 -15.36 -1.97 -10.96
CA ILE A 233 -16.78 -1.97 -11.31
C ILE A 233 -17.00 -1.27 -12.67
N HIS A 234 -16.37 -0.11 -12.88
CA HIS A 234 -16.48 0.64 -14.12
C HIS A 234 -15.96 -0.18 -15.32
N ARG A 235 -14.84 -0.88 -15.17
CA ARG A 235 -14.29 -1.79 -16.21
C ARG A 235 -15.21 -2.96 -16.51
N LEU A 236 -15.85 -3.54 -15.49
CA LEU A 236 -16.85 -4.60 -15.68
C LEU A 236 -18.06 -4.08 -16.46
N MET A 237 -18.53 -2.85 -16.16
CA MET A 237 -19.62 -2.20 -16.93
C MET A 237 -19.23 -1.94 -18.40
N LEU A 238 -17.94 -1.74 -18.68
CA LEU A 238 -17.40 -1.61 -20.02
C LEU A 238 -17.09 -2.97 -20.69
N HIS A 239 -17.45 -4.08 -20.06
CA HIS A 239 -17.17 -5.46 -20.51
C HIS A 239 -15.67 -5.75 -20.75
N GLU A 240 -14.79 -5.10 -19.99
CA GLU A 240 -13.35 -5.30 -20.12
C GLU A 240 -12.85 -6.48 -19.29
N ASN A 241 -11.80 -7.14 -19.77
CA ASN A 241 -11.11 -8.16 -19.00
C ASN A 241 -10.33 -7.49 -17.85
N ILE A 242 -10.78 -7.71 -16.60
CA ILE A 242 -10.16 -7.14 -15.40
C ILE A 242 -8.74 -7.67 -15.14
N GLY A 243 -8.36 -8.81 -15.69
CA GLY A 243 -7.03 -9.39 -15.58
C GLY A 243 -5.98 -8.71 -16.49
N LEU A 244 -6.41 -7.86 -17.42
CA LEU A 244 -5.48 -7.12 -18.28
C LEU A 244 -5.04 -5.81 -17.64
N PRO A 245 -3.76 -5.42 -17.75
CA PRO A 245 -3.28 -4.14 -17.26
C PRO A 245 -4.02 -2.96 -17.92
N HIS A 246 -4.27 -1.91 -17.15
CA HIS A 246 -4.98 -0.70 -17.58
C HIS A 246 -4.43 0.56 -16.89
N ARG A 247 -4.92 1.74 -17.29
CA ARG A 247 -4.60 3.03 -16.66
C ARG A 247 -5.84 3.90 -16.47
N LYS A 248 -6.88 3.32 -15.85
CA LYS A 248 -8.21 3.93 -15.72
C LYS A 248 -8.56 4.38 -14.30
N HIS A 249 -7.62 4.24 -13.36
CA HIS A 249 -7.82 4.76 -12.01
C HIS A 249 -7.93 6.29 -12.03
N LEU A 250 -8.68 6.84 -11.08
CA LEU A 250 -8.90 8.28 -10.99
C LEU A 250 -7.57 9.04 -10.94
N TYR A 251 -6.60 8.58 -10.12
CA TYR A 251 -5.29 9.21 -10.04
C TYR A 251 -4.53 9.19 -11.38
N GLN A 252 -4.70 8.13 -12.18
CA GLN A 252 -4.06 8.00 -13.49
C GLN A 252 -4.66 8.97 -14.50
N ILE A 253 -5.99 9.17 -14.49
CA ILE A 253 -6.65 10.16 -15.33
C ILE A 253 -6.18 11.57 -14.93
N MET A 254 -6.06 11.86 -13.62
CA MET A 254 -5.50 13.14 -13.16
C MET A 254 -4.07 13.38 -13.68
N ALA A 255 -3.20 12.37 -13.58
CA ALA A 255 -1.80 12.49 -13.95
C ALA A 255 -1.58 12.46 -15.47
N ASN A 256 -2.23 11.55 -16.19
CA ASN A 256 -1.96 11.28 -17.60
C ASN A 256 -2.80 12.11 -18.54
N GLU A 257 -4.12 12.26 -18.28
CA GLU A 257 -5.05 12.96 -19.16
C GLU A 257 -5.11 14.45 -18.79
N LEU A 258 -5.29 14.78 -17.51
CA LEU A 258 -5.32 16.17 -17.05
C LEU A 258 -3.93 16.79 -16.86
N LYS A 259 -2.84 16.00 -17.05
CA LYS A 259 -1.44 16.45 -16.93
C LYS A 259 -1.10 17.10 -15.58
N ILE A 260 -1.82 16.73 -14.51
CA ILE A 260 -1.51 17.22 -13.17
C ILE A 260 -0.19 16.56 -12.72
N PRO A 261 0.77 17.32 -12.18
CA PRO A 261 2.05 16.77 -11.72
C PRO A 261 1.84 15.63 -10.71
N HIS A 262 2.62 14.54 -10.82
CA HIS A 262 2.54 13.35 -9.95
C HIS A 262 2.53 13.72 -8.46
N ILE A 263 3.45 14.60 -8.05
CA ILE A 263 3.55 15.04 -6.65
C ILE A 263 2.24 15.70 -6.17
N MET A 264 1.60 16.48 -7.03
CA MET A 264 0.34 17.14 -6.69
C MET A 264 -0.79 16.13 -6.54
N VAL A 265 -0.90 15.17 -7.46
CA VAL A 265 -1.90 14.09 -7.37
C VAL A 265 -1.68 13.27 -6.10
N SER A 266 -0.44 12.86 -5.83
CA SER A 266 -0.08 12.11 -4.62
C SER A 266 -0.40 12.90 -3.35
N SER A 267 -0.09 14.21 -3.33
CA SER A 267 -0.42 15.09 -2.19
C SER A 267 -1.92 15.23 -1.96
N ILE A 268 -2.73 15.26 -3.03
CA ILE A 268 -4.20 15.28 -2.92
C ILE A 268 -4.69 13.98 -2.24
N TYR A 269 -4.21 12.81 -2.67
CA TYR A 269 -4.58 11.52 -2.06
C TYR A 269 -4.19 11.46 -0.59
N MET A 270 -2.97 11.92 -0.25
CA MET A 270 -2.49 12.03 1.13
C MET A 270 -3.37 12.96 1.97
N ALA A 271 -3.68 14.15 1.46
CA ALA A 271 -4.47 15.15 2.18
C ALA A 271 -5.92 14.68 2.41
N VAL A 272 -6.56 14.10 1.39
CA VAL A 272 -7.92 13.56 1.51
C VAL A 272 -7.95 12.45 2.55
N GLN A 273 -7.00 11.50 2.50
CA GLN A 273 -6.94 10.41 3.49
C GLN A 273 -6.65 10.95 4.90
N ALA A 274 -5.75 11.93 5.05
CA ALA A 274 -5.45 12.54 6.34
C ALA A 274 -6.69 13.23 6.94
N ILE A 275 -7.43 14.00 6.14
CA ILE A 275 -8.68 14.66 6.59
C ILE A 275 -9.70 13.62 7.04
N ILE A 276 -9.88 12.54 6.27
CA ILE A 276 -10.80 11.44 6.63
C ILE A 276 -10.38 10.81 7.96
N ILE A 277 -9.09 10.55 8.16
CA ILE A 277 -8.58 9.95 9.40
C ILE A 277 -8.81 10.86 10.60
N VAL A 278 -8.48 12.16 10.47
CA VAL A 278 -8.71 13.13 11.55
C VAL A 278 -10.18 13.20 11.91
N GLY A 279 -11.06 13.32 10.92
CA GLY A 279 -12.50 13.32 11.16
C GLY A 279 -13.00 12.02 11.81
N TYR A 280 -12.46 10.86 11.41
CA TYR A 280 -12.80 9.58 12.02
C TYR A 280 -12.39 9.52 13.51
N ILE A 281 -11.18 9.97 13.83
CA ILE A 281 -10.68 10.01 15.21
C ILE A 281 -11.56 10.92 16.09
N MET A 282 -12.04 12.03 15.53
CA MET A 282 -12.97 12.93 16.24
C MET A 282 -14.37 12.32 16.45
N CYS A 283 -14.74 11.33 15.64
CA CYS A 283 -16.07 10.71 15.60
C CYS A 283 -16.05 9.22 16.01
N LEU A 284 -15.07 8.75 16.81
CA LEU A 284 -14.89 7.33 17.16
C LEU A 284 -16.17 6.67 17.70
N GLY A 285 -17.01 7.37 18.46
CA GLY A 285 -18.30 6.84 18.94
C GLY A 285 -19.31 6.51 17.84
N TYR A 286 -19.09 6.95 16.61
CA TYR A 286 -19.96 6.75 15.45
C TYR A 286 -19.22 6.10 14.27
N GLY A 287 -18.21 5.29 14.53
CA GLY A 287 -17.25 4.77 13.53
C GLY A 287 -17.90 4.19 12.28
N TYR A 288 -18.90 3.31 12.42
CA TYR A 288 -19.60 2.71 11.25
C TYR A 288 -20.42 3.72 10.43
N TRP A 289 -21.07 4.68 11.10
CA TRP A 289 -21.83 5.74 10.40
C TRP A 289 -20.87 6.68 9.67
N TYR A 290 -19.76 7.02 10.30
CA TYR A 290 -18.73 7.82 9.65
C TYR A 290 -18.15 7.10 8.43
N LEU A 291 -17.77 5.82 8.57
CA LEU A 291 -17.28 5.00 7.46
C LEU A 291 -18.29 4.97 6.30
N ALA A 292 -19.55 4.70 6.58
CA ALA A 292 -20.61 4.68 5.56
C ALA A 292 -20.74 6.04 4.85
N GLY A 293 -20.78 7.14 5.60
CA GLY A 293 -20.86 8.50 5.05
C GLY A 293 -19.65 8.85 4.17
N ILE A 294 -18.43 8.51 4.61
CA ILE A 294 -17.20 8.72 3.82
C ILE A 294 -17.20 7.90 2.54
N ILE A 295 -17.57 6.62 2.60
CA ILE A 295 -17.65 5.79 1.39
C ILE A 295 -18.64 6.38 0.40
N LEU A 296 -19.84 6.78 0.84
CA LEU A 296 -20.83 7.41 -0.03
C LEU A 296 -20.32 8.72 -0.66
N LEU A 297 -19.66 9.57 0.14
CA LEU A 297 -19.07 10.82 -0.35
C LEU A 297 -17.98 10.55 -1.39
N LEU A 298 -17.05 9.63 -1.11
CA LEU A 298 -15.98 9.29 -2.04
C LEU A 298 -16.52 8.67 -3.33
N CYS A 299 -17.53 7.78 -3.24
CA CYS A 299 -18.20 7.22 -4.40
C CYS A 299 -18.87 8.32 -5.26
N PHE A 300 -19.56 9.26 -4.63
CA PHE A 300 -20.16 10.39 -5.33
C PHE A 300 -19.10 11.24 -6.05
N LEU A 301 -18.03 11.60 -5.36
CA LEU A 301 -16.93 12.38 -5.96
C LEU A 301 -16.25 11.61 -7.11
N TYR A 302 -16.03 10.32 -6.96
CA TYR A 302 -15.47 9.46 -8.01
C TYR A 302 -16.39 9.44 -9.25
N ILE A 303 -17.69 9.20 -9.06
CA ILE A 303 -18.67 9.15 -10.17
C ILE A 303 -18.74 10.49 -10.90
N CYS A 304 -18.81 11.61 -10.17
CA CYS A 304 -18.81 12.96 -10.75
C CYS A 304 -17.53 13.21 -11.56
N PHE A 305 -16.36 12.84 -11.02
CA PHE A 305 -15.09 12.99 -11.71
C PHE A 305 -15.04 12.15 -12.98
N MET A 306 -15.38 10.86 -12.89
CA MET A 306 -15.35 9.94 -14.02
C MET A 306 -16.34 10.36 -15.12
N LYS A 307 -17.55 10.75 -14.75
CA LYS A 307 -18.53 11.27 -15.72
C LYS A 307 -18.00 12.46 -16.52
N LYS A 308 -17.20 13.32 -15.88
CA LYS A 308 -16.66 14.55 -16.52
C LYS A 308 -15.41 14.27 -17.37
N TYR A 309 -14.48 13.43 -16.88
CA TYR A 309 -13.13 13.35 -17.42
C TYR A 309 -12.77 12.02 -18.09
N PHE A 310 -13.55 10.96 -17.88
CA PHE A 310 -13.23 9.65 -18.46
C PHE A 310 -13.23 9.65 -20.00
N GLY A 311 -14.05 10.49 -20.63
CA GLY A 311 -14.07 10.67 -22.08
C GLY A 311 -12.73 11.08 -22.69
N LEU A 312 -11.86 11.76 -21.93
CA LEU A 312 -10.52 12.13 -22.35
C LEU A 312 -9.61 10.89 -22.54
N HIS A 313 -9.82 9.85 -21.73
CA HIS A 313 -9.07 8.59 -21.83
C HIS A 313 -9.42 7.79 -23.09
N GLN A 314 -10.65 7.92 -23.60
CA GLN A 314 -11.10 7.22 -24.80
C GLN A 314 -10.64 7.88 -26.10
N SER A 315 -10.24 9.15 -26.06
CA SER A 315 -9.80 9.93 -27.22
C SER A 315 -8.31 9.87 -27.50
N THR A 316 -7.56 9.17 -26.68
CA THR A 316 -6.10 8.92 -26.81
C THR A 316 -5.81 7.46 -27.15
#